data_86293c1f776fd173ab3ed304859423aa
#
_entry.id   86293c1f776fd173ab3ed304859423aa
#
_cell.length_a   1.000
_cell.length_b   1.000
_cell.length_c   1.000
_cell.angle_alpha   90.00
_cell.angle_beta   90.00
_cell.angle_gamma   90.00
#
_symmetry.space_group_name_H-M   'P 1'
#
loop_
_entity.id
_entity.type
_entity.pdbx_description
1 polymer ?
#
loop_
_entity_poly.entity_id
_entity_poly.type
_entity_poly.pdbx_seq_one_letter_code
_entity_poly.pdbx_strand_id
1 'polypeptide(L)'
;MGRQTTRLTLDNLEQLPGGCDACVCWELDPVRRAQVRGHEAEEKAGWVSTVLRQWGSCGRVVCVDDEPVGHVLFAPGVFLPGTERFATAPASQDAVVLATGYVAPEHRLGGLGRLLVQGMAKDLIRHGGVNAVEAFGAIHPRPGECILPVDFLLAVGFKTHRPHPSYPRMRMDLRTAITWREEVEVAVNKLLGVVGKRREPVPDHRATRRPL
;
A
#
# COMPACT_ATOMS: atom_id res chain seq x y z
N MET A 1 2.38 16.56 13.02
CA MET A 1 2.93 15.38 12.37
C MET A 1 2.40 15.30 10.94
N GLY A 2 3.22 15.68 9.97
CA GLY A 2 2.91 15.60 8.55
C GLY A 2 3.07 14.17 8.04
N ARG A 3 2.01 13.60 7.43
CA ARG A 3 2.08 12.30 6.77
C ARG A 3 1.98 12.50 5.27
N GLN A 4 2.96 12.06 4.52
CA GLN A 4 2.95 12.14 3.06
C GLN A 4 3.36 10.81 2.43
N THR A 5 2.89 10.55 1.22
CA THR A 5 3.33 9.39 0.44
C THR A 5 3.90 9.84 -0.89
N THR A 6 5.05 9.29 -1.24
CA THR A 6 5.73 9.53 -2.51
C THR A 6 5.85 8.24 -3.31
N ARG A 7 6.13 8.34 -4.61
CA ARG A 7 6.49 7.18 -5.42
C ARG A 7 7.90 6.74 -5.08
N LEU A 8 8.15 5.45 -5.17
CA LEU A 8 9.51 4.93 -5.14
C LEU A 8 10.23 5.30 -6.44
N THR A 9 11.44 5.82 -6.28
CA THR A 9 12.39 6.17 -7.34
C THR A 9 13.78 5.67 -6.97
N LEU A 10 14.76 5.80 -7.85
CA LEU A 10 16.14 5.50 -7.49
C LEU A 10 16.68 6.45 -6.42
N ASP A 11 16.23 7.70 -6.39
CA ASP A 11 16.73 8.72 -5.45
C ASP A 11 16.33 8.46 -4.00
N ASN A 12 15.23 7.72 -3.77
CA ASN A 12 14.74 7.39 -2.42
C ASN A 12 14.82 5.90 -2.08
N LEU A 13 15.40 5.08 -2.96
CA LEU A 13 15.54 3.64 -2.76
C LEU A 13 16.37 3.28 -1.54
N GLU A 14 17.53 3.92 -1.37
CA GLU A 14 18.46 3.68 -0.26
C GLU A 14 17.89 4.05 1.11
N GLN A 15 16.81 4.84 1.13
CA GLN A 15 16.12 5.28 2.34
C GLN A 15 15.02 4.33 2.78
N LEU A 16 14.79 3.21 2.07
CA LEU A 16 13.74 2.26 2.44
C LEU A 16 14.02 1.61 3.79
N PRO A 17 13.12 1.74 4.76
CA PRO A 17 13.31 1.12 6.06
C PRO A 17 13.18 -0.41 5.99
N GLY A 18 13.79 -1.11 6.95
CA GLY A 18 13.66 -2.56 7.11
C GLY A 18 14.56 -3.40 6.22
N GLY A 19 15.61 -2.81 5.61
CA GLY A 19 16.57 -3.52 4.76
C GLY A 19 15.97 -3.97 3.42
N CYS A 20 14.91 -3.31 2.96
CA CYS A 20 14.25 -3.64 1.69
C CYS A 20 14.92 -2.99 0.49
N ASP A 21 15.82 -2.04 0.70
CA ASP A 21 16.70 -1.42 -0.29
C ASP A 21 17.66 -2.44 -0.94
N ALA A 22 18.07 -3.46 -0.19
CA ALA A 22 18.95 -4.55 -0.65
C ALA A 22 18.26 -5.92 -0.68
N CYS A 23 16.96 -6.04 -0.35
CA CYS A 23 16.26 -7.33 -0.39
C CYS A 23 15.75 -7.63 -1.79
N VAL A 24 16.23 -8.72 -2.40
CA VAL A 24 15.86 -9.18 -3.76
C VAL A 24 15.06 -10.49 -3.75
N CYS A 25 14.34 -10.76 -2.67
CA CYS A 25 13.59 -12.02 -2.49
C CYS A 25 12.46 -12.22 -3.52
N TRP A 26 11.91 -11.15 -4.04
CA TRP A 26 10.81 -11.17 -5.00
C TRP A 26 11.30 -10.93 -6.43
N GLU A 27 12.33 -10.12 -6.57
CA GLU A 27 12.88 -9.64 -7.83
C GLU A 27 13.70 -10.72 -8.54
N LEU A 28 14.26 -11.66 -7.79
CA LEU A 28 15.10 -12.74 -8.30
C LEU A 28 14.56 -14.12 -7.89
N ASP A 29 14.72 -15.09 -8.77
CA ASP A 29 14.55 -16.49 -8.43
C ASP A 29 15.66 -16.97 -7.46
N PRO A 30 15.48 -18.12 -6.76
CA PRO A 30 16.46 -18.59 -5.77
C PRO A 30 17.87 -18.83 -6.32
N VAL A 31 18.01 -19.24 -7.59
CA VAL A 31 19.31 -19.53 -8.22
C VAL A 31 20.06 -18.22 -8.45
N ARG A 32 19.41 -17.28 -9.13
CA ARG A 32 19.97 -15.96 -9.39
C ARG A 32 20.33 -15.24 -8.09
N ARG A 33 19.44 -15.28 -7.09
CA ARG A 33 19.69 -14.67 -5.78
C ARG A 33 20.94 -15.22 -5.09
N ALA A 34 21.25 -16.51 -5.24
CA ALA A 34 22.47 -17.09 -4.68
C ALA A 34 23.74 -16.58 -5.39
N GLN A 35 23.65 -16.24 -6.68
CA GLN A 35 24.77 -15.73 -7.47
C GLN A 35 25.14 -14.29 -7.19
N VAL A 36 24.18 -13.46 -6.73
CA VAL A 36 24.36 -12.03 -6.52
C VAL A 36 24.67 -11.65 -5.07
N ARG A 37 25.10 -12.60 -4.26
CA ARG A 37 25.47 -12.34 -2.86
C ARG A 37 26.52 -11.27 -2.73
N GLY A 38 26.21 -10.24 -1.91
CA GLY A 38 27.08 -9.06 -1.72
C GLY A 38 26.82 -7.94 -2.73
N HIS A 39 25.94 -8.14 -3.74
CA HIS A 39 25.54 -7.17 -4.76
C HIS A 39 24.03 -6.97 -4.80
N GLU A 40 23.31 -7.34 -3.74
CA GLU A 40 21.85 -7.30 -3.69
C GLU A 40 21.28 -5.88 -3.86
N ALA A 41 21.96 -4.87 -3.33
CA ALA A 41 21.55 -3.47 -3.49
C ALA A 41 21.65 -2.99 -4.94
N GLU A 42 22.71 -3.38 -5.66
CA GLU A 42 22.88 -3.08 -7.08
C GLU A 42 21.79 -3.75 -7.94
N GLU A 43 21.51 -5.03 -7.67
CA GLU A 43 20.46 -5.77 -8.35
C GLU A 43 19.06 -5.17 -8.06
N LYS A 44 18.84 -4.71 -6.83
CA LYS A 44 17.59 -4.02 -6.46
C LYS A 44 17.44 -2.70 -7.23
N ALA A 45 18.50 -1.89 -7.30
CA ALA A 45 18.48 -0.64 -8.06
C ALA A 45 18.28 -0.90 -9.57
N GLY A 46 18.92 -1.94 -10.12
CA GLY A 46 18.70 -2.40 -11.49
C GLY A 46 17.25 -2.81 -11.77
N TRP A 47 16.64 -3.55 -10.85
CA TRP A 47 15.24 -3.93 -10.92
C TRP A 47 14.31 -2.71 -10.88
N VAL A 48 14.49 -1.80 -9.92
CA VAL A 48 13.72 -0.55 -9.81
C VAL A 48 13.81 0.26 -11.09
N SER A 49 15.04 0.47 -11.62
CA SER A 49 15.28 1.16 -12.88
C SER A 49 14.52 0.52 -14.05
N THR A 50 14.57 -0.81 -14.13
CA THR A 50 13.92 -1.57 -15.20
C THR A 50 12.40 -1.45 -15.14
N VAL A 51 11.81 -1.63 -13.94
CA VAL A 51 10.34 -1.55 -13.78
C VAL A 51 9.85 -0.12 -14.01
N LEU A 52 10.55 0.89 -13.51
CA LEU A 52 10.19 2.29 -13.74
C LEU A 52 10.20 2.64 -15.24
N ARG A 53 11.22 2.19 -15.98
CA ARG A 53 11.35 2.45 -17.42
C ARG A 53 10.33 1.70 -18.26
N GLN A 54 10.03 0.45 -17.94
CA GLN A 54 9.17 -0.42 -18.76
C GLN A 54 7.69 -0.34 -18.36
N TRP A 55 7.41 -0.04 -17.09
CA TRP A 55 6.06 -0.09 -16.56
C TRP A 55 5.64 1.19 -15.78
N GLY A 56 6.58 2.03 -15.36
CA GLY A 56 6.31 3.38 -14.85
C GLY A 56 6.07 3.51 -13.33
N SER A 57 5.98 2.42 -12.57
CA SER A 57 5.82 2.47 -11.11
C SER A 57 6.21 1.14 -10.48
N CYS A 58 6.89 1.15 -9.33
CA CYS A 58 7.29 -0.08 -8.63
C CYS A 58 7.10 -0.03 -7.12
N GLY A 59 6.63 1.09 -6.55
CA GLY A 59 6.45 1.19 -5.12
C GLY A 59 5.98 2.55 -4.64
N ARG A 60 5.67 2.57 -3.35
CA ARG A 60 5.35 3.78 -2.61
C ARG A 60 6.08 3.81 -1.29
N VAL A 61 6.50 4.99 -0.88
CA VAL A 61 7.14 5.29 0.40
C VAL A 61 6.22 6.20 1.20
N VAL A 62 6.07 5.96 2.49
CA VAL A 62 5.39 6.87 3.42
C VAL A 62 6.42 7.50 4.35
N CYS A 63 6.34 8.82 4.47
CA CYS A 63 7.15 9.61 5.39
C CYS A 63 6.28 10.19 6.50
N VAL A 64 6.87 10.33 7.69
CA VAL A 64 6.32 11.06 8.84
C VAL A 64 7.36 12.11 9.20
N ASP A 65 6.97 13.40 9.16
CA ASP A 65 7.87 14.53 9.40
C ASP A 65 9.16 14.43 8.54
N ASP A 66 8.98 14.10 7.25
CA ASP A 66 9.99 13.91 6.19
C ASP A 66 10.90 12.68 6.34
N GLU A 67 10.75 11.88 7.40
CA GLU A 67 11.48 10.63 7.59
C GLU A 67 10.72 9.44 6.94
N PRO A 68 11.36 8.64 6.09
CA PRO A 68 10.78 7.42 5.51
C PRO A 68 10.57 6.35 6.57
N VAL A 69 9.31 6.04 6.87
CA VAL A 69 8.93 5.09 7.93
C VAL A 69 8.24 3.83 7.42
N GLY A 70 7.99 3.76 6.12
CA GLY A 70 7.39 2.56 5.53
C GLY A 70 7.28 2.63 4.02
N HIS A 71 7.03 1.47 3.41
CA HIS A 71 6.90 1.35 1.96
C HIS A 71 6.05 0.15 1.56
N VAL A 72 5.65 0.10 0.29
CA VAL A 72 5.14 -1.07 -0.43
C VAL A 72 5.83 -1.16 -1.78
N LEU A 73 6.16 -2.40 -2.21
CA LEU A 73 6.71 -2.70 -3.53
C LEU A 73 5.72 -3.55 -4.31
N PHE A 74 5.52 -3.20 -5.58
CA PHE A 74 4.59 -3.89 -6.46
C PHE A 74 5.06 -3.81 -7.92
N ALA A 75 4.76 -4.85 -8.69
CA ALA A 75 5.03 -4.88 -10.12
C ALA A 75 4.16 -5.95 -10.81
N PRO A 76 4.02 -5.93 -12.14
CA PRO A 76 3.55 -7.09 -12.89
C PRO A 76 4.36 -8.34 -12.57
N GLY A 77 3.69 -9.50 -12.54
CA GLY A 77 4.33 -10.77 -12.14
C GLY A 77 5.59 -11.13 -12.94
N VAL A 78 5.69 -10.68 -14.19
CA VAL A 78 6.87 -10.89 -15.06
C VAL A 78 8.16 -10.29 -14.49
N PHE A 79 8.07 -9.25 -13.67
CA PHE A 79 9.21 -8.63 -12.99
C PHE A 79 9.51 -9.24 -11.61
N LEU A 80 8.76 -10.26 -11.20
CA LEU A 80 8.83 -10.85 -9.87
C LEU A 80 8.98 -12.39 -9.94
N PRO A 81 10.07 -12.90 -10.52
CA PRO A 81 10.28 -14.35 -10.64
C PRO A 81 10.34 -15.06 -9.28
N GLY A 82 10.66 -14.36 -8.20
CA GLY A 82 10.57 -14.90 -6.85
C GLY A 82 9.16 -15.37 -6.43
N THR A 83 8.10 -15.04 -7.20
CA THR A 83 6.75 -15.56 -6.99
C THR A 83 6.61 -17.05 -7.29
N GLU A 84 7.45 -17.61 -8.13
CA GLU A 84 7.40 -19.03 -8.55
C GLU A 84 7.58 -20.00 -7.37
N ARG A 85 8.15 -19.54 -6.26
CA ARG A 85 8.29 -20.33 -5.04
C ARG A 85 6.96 -20.68 -4.35
N PHE A 86 5.87 -20.01 -4.71
CA PHE A 86 4.56 -20.22 -4.09
C PHE A 86 3.72 -21.20 -4.90
N ALA A 87 3.15 -22.21 -4.24
CA ALA A 87 2.27 -23.20 -4.87
C ALA A 87 1.00 -22.59 -5.49
N THR A 88 0.65 -21.36 -5.10
CA THR A 88 -0.50 -20.62 -5.62
C THR A 88 -0.15 -19.68 -6.78
N ALA A 89 1.10 -19.67 -7.24
CA ALA A 89 1.54 -18.97 -8.45
C ALA A 89 1.02 -19.65 -9.73
N PRO A 90 1.07 -18.96 -10.88
CA PRO A 90 1.36 -17.53 -11.05
C PRO A 90 0.20 -16.62 -10.62
N ALA A 91 0.47 -15.32 -10.49
CA ALA A 91 -0.57 -14.30 -10.36
C ALA A 91 -1.43 -14.23 -11.64
N SER A 92 -2.65 -13.71 -11.51
CA SER A 92 -3.56 -13.53 -12.64
C SER A 92 -3.01 -12.50 -13.63
N GLN A 93 -3.26 -12.69 -14.92
CA GLN A 93 -2.72 -11.81 -15.98
C GLN A 93 -3.25 -10.37 -15.90
N ASP A 94 -4.44 -10.18 -15.32
CA ASP A 94 -5.08 -8.89 -15.12
C ASP A 94 -4.70 -8.20 -13.79
N ALA A 95 -3.75 -8.78 -13.06
CA ALA A 95 -3.35 -8.31 -11.74
C ALA A 95 -1.88 -7.92 -11.67
N VAL A 96 -1.61 -6.92 -10.83
CA VAL A 96 -0.27 -6.58 -10.36
C VAL A 96 -0.01 -7.29 -9.04
N VAL A 97 1.22 -7.67 -8.78
CA VAL A 97 1.60 -8.31 -7.50
C VAL A 97 2.09 -7.25 -6.52
N LEU A 98 1.45 -7.18 -5.35
CA LEU A 98 1.98 -6.53 -4.16
C LEU A 98 2.99 -7.50 -3.54
N ALA A 99 4.27 -7.26 -3.80
CA ALA A 99 5.36 -8.15 -3.42
C ALA A 99 5.66 -8.08 -1.93
N THR A 100 5.89 -6.88 -1.41
CA THR A 100 6.24 -6.67 -0.01
C THR A 100 5.75 -5.32 0.49
N GLY A 101 5.75 -5.17 1.80
CA GLY A 101 5.50 -3.90 2.48
C GLY A 101 6.07 -3.94 3.89
N TYR A 102 6.46 -2.78 4.34
CA TYR A 102 7.04 -2.58 5.67
C TYR A 102 6.53 -1.26 6.27
N VAL A 103 6.32 -1.27 7.57
CA VAL A 103 6.13 -0.06 8.38
C VAL A 103 6.96 -0.27 9.64
N ALA A 104 7.77 0.73 9.97
CA ALA A 104 8.62 0.71 11.15
C ALA A 104 7.78 0.44 12.41
N PRO A 105 8.26 -0.41 13.35
CA PRO A 105 7.45 -0.91 14.47
C PRO A 105 6.77 0.19 15.27
N GLU A 106 7.45 1.30 15.53
CA GLU A 106 7.00 2.47 16.28
C GLU A 106 5.88 3.26 15.57
N HIS A 107 5.74 3.07 14.25
CA HIS A 107 4.73 3.72 13.42
C HIS A 107 3.58 2.78 13.02
N ARG A 108 3.58 1.54 13.50
CA ARG A 108 2.50 0.57 13.23
C ARG A 108 1.21 0.97 13.93
N LEU A 109 0.11 0.37 13.50
CA LEU A 109 -1.26 0.62 14.00
C LEU A 109 -1.78 2.06 13.77
N GLY A 110 -0.95 2.97 13.22
CA GLY A 110 -1.34 4.34 12.85
C GLY A 110 -2.00 4.48 11.47
N GLY A 111 -2.35 3.37 10.80
CA GLY A 111 -3.01 3.39 9.48
C GLY A 111 -2.08 3.60 8.29
N LEU A 112 -0.75 3.67 8.47
CA LEU A 112 0.22 3.93 7.40
C LEU A 112 0.24 2.82 6.34
N GLY A 113 0.11 1.54 6.74
CA GLY A 113 0.01 0.44 5.79
C GLY A 113 -1.21 0.57 4.86
N ARG A 114 -2.36 1.01 5.41
CA ARG A 114 -3.56 1.30 4.61
C ARG A 114 -3.32 2.47 3.65
N LEU A 115 -2.67 3.54 4.12
CA LEU A 115 -2.32 4.70 3.30
C LEU A 115 -1.41 4.31 2.12
N LEU A 116 -0.43 3.44 2.33
CA LEU A 116 0.44 2.90 1.29
C LEU A 116 -0.35 2.09 0.25
N VAL A 117 -1.22 1.18 0.68
CA VAL A 117 -2.07 0.36 -0.22
C VAL A 117 -3.04 1.25 -1.01
N GLN A 118 -3.64 2.26 -0.39
CA GLN A 118 -4.48 3.23 -1.09
C GLN A 118 -3.69 4.07 -2.11
N GLY A 119 -2.47 4.47 -1.77
CA GLY A 119 -1.57 5.17 -2.69
C GLY A 119 -1.22 4.31 -3.91
N MET A 120 -0.88 3.03 -3.68
CA MET A 120 -0.66 2.04 -4.74
C MET A 120 -1.90 1.90 -5.63
N ALA A 121 -3.09 1.68 -5.04
CA ALA A 121 -4.32 1.53 -5.81
C ALA A 121 -4.61 2.74 -6.70
N LYS A 122 -4.39 3.97 -6.19
CA LYS A 122 -4.52 5.20 -6.98
C LYS A 122 -3.56 5.25 -8.17
N ASP A 123 -2.30 4.82 -7.99
CA ASP A 123 -1.33 4.78 -9.08
C ASP A 123 -1.73 3.77 -10.14
N LEU A 124 -2.18 2.58 -9.74
CA LEU A 124 -2.61 1.52 -10.65
C LEU A 124 -3.85 1.92 -11.46
N ILE A 125 -4.81 2.59 -10.83
CA ILE A 125 -6.00 3.11 -11.51
C ILE A 125 -5.63 4.16 -12.56
N ARG A 126 -4.69 5.06 -12.25
CA ARG A 126 -4.20 6.07 -13.21
C ARG A 126 -3.39 5.44 -14.33
N HIS A 127 -2.64 4.40 -14.03
CA HIS A 127 -1.85 3.66 -15.03
C HIS A 127 -2.77 3.00 -16.07
N GLY A 128 -3.89 2.45 -15.61
CA GLY A 128 -4.84 1.71 -16.47
C GLY A 128 -4.34 0.32 -16.85
N GLY A 129 -5.21 -0.46 -17.48
CA GLY A 129 -4.87 -1.82 -17.96
C GLY A 129 -4.72 -2.89 -16.85
N VAL A 130 -4.98 -2.53 -15.58
CA VAL A 130 -4.90 -3.43 -14.42
C VAL A 130 -6.26 -3.44 -13.73
N ASN A 131 -6.79 -4.63 -13.45
CA ASN A 131 -8.08 -4.79 -12.78
C ASN A 131 -7.96 -5.06 -11.28
N ALA A 132 -6.85 -5.63 -10.85
CA ALA A 132 -6.68 -6.06 -9.47
C ALA A 132 -5.22 -5.98 -8.99
N VAL A 133 -5.06 -6.10 -7.68
CA VAL A 133 -3.79 -6.38 -7.01
C VAL A 133 -3.89 -7.75 -6.38
N GLU A 134 -2.88 -8.59 -6.57
CA GLU A 134 -2.74 -9.87 -5.89
C GLU A 134 -1.51 -9.84 -4.97
N ALA A 135 -1.55 -10.62 -3.91
CA ALA A 135 -0.44 -10.79 -2.96
C ALA A 135 -0.40 -12.23 -2.47
N PHE A 136 0.80 -12.74 -2.22
CA PHE A 136 0.98 -14.01 -1.53
C PHE A 136 1.10 -13.70 -0.03
N GLY A 137 0.07 -14.06 0.74
CA GLY A 137 0.01 -13.74 2.16
C GLY A 137 0.57 -14.87 3.03
N ALA A 138 1.20 -14.56 4.16
CA ALA A 138 1.60 -15.54 5.17
C ALA A 138 0.50 -15.68 6.24
N ILE A 139 -0.01 -16.92 6.46
CA ILE A 139 -0.93 -17.22 7.58
C ILE A 139 -0.16 -17.15 8.90
N HIS A 140 1.07 -17.68 8.90
CA HIS A 140 1.95 -17.64 10.05
C HIS A 140 3.24 -16.91 9.66
N PRO A 141 3.27 -15.55 9.73
CA PRO A 141 4.45 -14.78 9.34
C PRO A 141 5.63 -15.08 10.25
N ARG A 142 6.82 -15.22 9.65
CA ARG A 142 8.06 -15.49 10.37
C ARG A 142 8.93 -14.23 10.42
N PRO A 143 9.68 -14.02 11.52
CA PRO A 143 10.66 -12.93 11.55
C PRO A 143 11.64 -13.01 10.37
N GLY A 144 11.91 -11.87 9.72
CA GLY A 144 12.81 -11.80 8.55
C GLY A 144 12.21 -12.31 7.23
N GLU A 145 10.96 -12.77 7.21
CA GLU A 145 10.26 -13.15 5.98
C GLU A 145 9.65 -11.92 5.30
N CYS A 146 10.03 -11.69 4.04
CA CYS A 146 9.51 -10.56 3.25
C CYS A 146 8.14 -10.89 2.64
N ILE A 147 7.20 -11.42 3.44
CA ILE A 147 5.84 -11.79 3.04
C ILE A 147 4.84 -11.08 3.95
N LEU A 148 3.83 -10.48 3.36
CA LEU A 148 2.79 -9.76 4.11
C LEU A 148 1.88 -10.72 4.88
N PRO A 149 1.52 -10.42 6.15
CA PRO A 149 0.54 -11.21 6.90
C PRO A 149 -0.83 -11.21 6.22
N VAL A 150 -1.52 -12.37 6.22
CA VAL A 150 -2.90 -12.50 5.70
C VAL A 150 -3.84 -11.54 6.43
N ASP A 151 -3.72 -11.39 7.75
CA ASP A 151 -4.58 -10.50 8.54
C ASP A 151 -4.44 -9.04 8.11
N PHE A 152 -3.21 -8.59 7.79
CA PHE A 152 -2.99 -7.27 7.23
C PHE A 152 -3.67 -7.12 5.86
N LEU A 153 -3.50 -8.10 4.97
CA LEU A 153 -4.11 -8.07 3.63
C LEU A 153 -5.64 -8.03 3.72
N LEU A 154 -6.25 -8.83 4.60
CA LEU A 154 -7.70 -8.79 4.86
C LEU A 154 -8.13 -7.41 5.38
N ALA A 155 -7.40 -6.83 6.33
CA ALA A 155 -7.70 -5.53 6.92
C ALA A 155 -7.64 -4.37 5.92
N VAL A 156 -6.86 -4.50 4.82
CA VAL A 156 -6.77 -3.48 3.77
C VAL A 156 -7.59 -3.79 2.51
N GLY A 157 -8.45 -4.83 2.58
CA GLY A 157 -9.48 -5.08 1.56
C GLY A 157 -9.17 -6.22 0.57
N PHE A 158 -8.11 -6.99 0.77
CA PHE A 158 -7.89 -8.22 0.01
C PHE A 158 -8.84 -9.32 0.49
N LYS A 159 -9.15 -10.25 -0.41
CA LYS A 159 -9.90 -11.48 -0.13
C LYS A 159 -9.08 -12.68 -0.59
N THR A 160 -9.31 -13.84 0.01
CA THR A 160 -8.66 -15.06 -0.46
C THR A 160 -9.12 -15.39 -1.87
N HIS A 161 -8.19 -15.47 -2.80
CA HIS A 161 -8.42 -15.83 -4.19
C HIS A 161 -8.07 -17.30 -4.47
N ARG A 162 -6.89 -17.73 -4.02
CA ARG A 162 -6.49 -19.14 -4.02
C ARG A 162 -6.09 -19.57 -2.62
N PRO A 163 -6.83 -20.49 -1.99
CA PRO A 163 -6.51 -20.94 -0.64
C PRO A 163 -5.23 -21.80 -0.64
N HIS A 164 -4.46 -21.70 0.44
CA HIS A 164 -3.30 -22.54 0.74
C HIS A 164 -3.06 -22.52 2.24
N PRO A 165 -2.63 -23.63 2.89
CA PRO A 165 -2.50 -23.71 4.34
C PRO A 165 -1.45 -22.75 4.94
N SER A 166 -0.45 -22.33 4.17
CA SER A 166 0.61 -21.41 4.66
C SER A 166 0.64 -20.10 3.90
N TYR A 167 0.49 -20.14 2.56
CA TYR A 167 0.66 -18.99 1.67
C TYR A 167 -0.48 -18.87 0.66
N PRO A 168 -1.70 -18.51 1.08
CA PRO A 168 -2.80 -18.23 0.16
C PRO A 168 -2.46 -17.05 -0.75
N ARG A 169 -2.97 -17.11 -1.98
CA ARG A 169 -2.96 -15.95 -2.86
C ARG A 169 -4.21 -15.12 -2.59
N MET A 170 -4.00 -13.85 -2.25
CA MET A 170 -5.01 -12.88 -1.91
C MET A 170 -5.22 -11.92 -3.09
N ARG A 171 -6.42 -11.40 -3.27
CA ARG A 171 -6.77 -10.47 -4.35
C ARG A 171 -7.62 -9.31 -3.85
N MET A 172 -7.34 -8.13 -4.35
CA MET A 172 -8.12 -6.90 -4.17
C MET A 172 -8.45 -6.33 -5.54
N ASP A 173 -9.74 -6.25 -5.88
CA ASP A 173 -10.20 -5.62 -7.12
C ASP A 173 -10.15 -4.10 -6.99
N LEU A 174 -9.50 -3.43 -7.96
CA LEU A 174 -9.28 -1.98 -7.92
C LEU A 174 -10.59 -1.18 -7.98
N ARG A 175 -11.62 -1.68 -8.67
CA ARG A 175 -12.95 -1.05 -8.71
C ARG A 175 -13.60 -0.99 -7.33
N THR A 176 -13.49 -2.06 -6.55
CA THR A 176 -14.03 -2.11 -5.18
C THR A 176 -13.26 -1.20 -4.23
N ALA A 177 -11.96 -1.02 -4.45
CA ALA A 177 -11.12 -0.13 -3.63
C ALA A 177 -11.54 1.35 -3.76
N ILE A 178 -12.11 1.78 -4.89
CA ILE A 178 -12.62 3.14 -5.09
C ILE A 178 -13.91 3.36 -4.32
N THR A 179 -14.87 2.44 -4.44
CA THR A 179 -16.20 2.53 -3.80
C THR A 179 -16.07 2.64 -2.27
N TRP A 180 -15.16 1.87 -1.71
CA TRP A 180 -14.88 1.89 -0.27
C TRP A 180 -14.33 3.23 0.24
N ARG A 181 -13.59 3.96 -0.60
CA ARG A 181 -13.10 5.31 -0.29
C ARG A 181 -14.21 6.34 -0.26
N GLU A 182 -15.10 6.32 -1.24
CA GLU A 182 -16.25 7.23 -1.31
C GLU A 182 -17.18 7.05 -0.10
N GLU A 183 -17.44 5.81 0.31
CA GLU A 183 -18.23 5.50 1.51
C GLU A 183 -17.58 6.03 2.80
N VAL A 184 -16.26 5.89 2.95
CA VAL A 184 -15.53 6.39 4.13
C VAL A 184 -15.46 7.92 4.13
N GLU A 185 -15.19 8.57 3.00
CA GLU A 185 -15.18 10.05 2.89
C GLU A 185 -16.59 10.62 3.16
N VAL A 186 -17.65 9.97 2.67
CA VAL A 186 -19.05 10.37 2.95
C VAL A 186 -19.40 10.18 4.43
N ALA A 187 -18.96 9.08 5.04
CA ALA A 187 -19.21 8.82 6.46
C ALA A 187 -18.46 9.82 7.36
N VAL A 188 -17.20 10.12 7.07
CA VAL A 188 -16.39 11.12 7.79
C VAL A 188 -16.97 12.51 7.63
N ASN A 189 -17.37 12.92 6.42
CA ASN A 189 -17.98 14.20 6.17
C ASN A 189 -19.36 14.34 6.85
N LYS A 190 -20.15 13.26 6.93
CA LYS A 190 -21.38 13.24 7.72
C LYS A 190 -21.13 13.43 9.21
N LEU A 191 -20.10 12.78 9.76
CA LEU A 191 -19.73 12.92 11.17
C LEU A 191 -19.20 14.33 11.49
N LEU A 192 -18.38 14.90 10.61
CA LEU A 192 -17.87 16.27 10.75
C LEU A 192 -18.95 17.31 10.51
N GLY A 193 -19.90 17.10 9.60
CA GLY A 193 -21.02 17.99 9.33
C GLY A 193 -22.03 18.07 10.48
N VAL A 194 -22.14 17.04 11.32
CA VAL A 194 -22.98 17.04 12.52
C VAL A 194 -22.38 17.89 13.64
N VAL A 195 -21.06 18.06 13.69
CA VAL A 195 -20.36 18.90 14.69
C VAL A 195 -20.41 20.39 14.32
N GLY A 196 -20.72 20.74 13.07
CA GLY A 196 -20.67 22.13 12.55
C GLY A 196 -21.98 22.92 12.60
N LYS A 197 -23.10 22.41 13.10
CA LYS A 197 -24.31 23.22 13.31
C LYS A 197 -24.17 24.08 14.56
N ARG A 198 -23.51 25.24 14.40
CA ARG A 198 -23.62 26.39 15.34
C ARG A 198 -25.09 26.76 15.47
N ARG A 199 -25.58 26.84 16.72
CA ARG A 199 -26.85 27.42 17.06
C ARG A 199 -26.85 28.86 16.54
N GLU A 200 -27.81 29.22 15.69
CA GLU A 200 -28.12 30.59 15.37
C GLU A 200 -28.61 31.31 16.64
N PRO A 201 -28.15 32.53 16.91
CA PRO A 201 -28.68 33.33 18.04
C PRO A 201 -30.11 33.75 17.76
N VAL A 202 -31.00 33.49 18.74
CA VAL A 202 -32.39 33.90 18.72
C VAL A 202 -32.46 35.45 18.75
N PRO A 203 -33.16 36.10 17.83
CA PRO A 203 -33.34 37.56 17.87
C PRO A 203 -34.19 37.99 19.07
N ASP A 204 -33.64 38.86 19.88
CA ASP A 204 -34.30 39.48 21.07
C ASP A 204 -35.32 40.50 20.60
N HIS A 205 -36.62 40.18 20.68
CA HIS A 205 -37.72 41.11 20.45
C HIS A 205 -37.93 41.98 21.69
N ARG A 206 -37.14 43.04 21.88
CA ARG A 206 -37.47 44.11 22.80
C ARG A 206 -38.48 45.07 22.16
N ALA A 207 -39.68 44.97 22.64
CA ALA A 207 -40.78 45.87 22.32
C ALA A 207 -40.43 47.32 22.70
N THR A 208 -40.41 48.22 21.72
CA THR A 208 -40.41 49.70 21.94
C THR A 208 -41.79 50.14 22.37
N ARG A 209 -41.94 50.48 23.65
CA ARG A 209 -43.04 51.28 24.13
C ARG A 209 -42.75 52.77 23.79
N ARG A 210 -43.63 53.40 23.02
CA ARG A 210 -43.73 54.86 22.89
C ARG A 210 -44.49 55.36 24.06
N PRO A 211 -44.09 56.49 24.68
CA PRO A 211 -44.97 57.37 25.52
C PRO A 211 -45.66 58.39 24.66
N LEU A 212 -46.81 58.83 25.15
CA LEU A 212 -47.66 59.96 24.73
C LEU A 212 -46.92 61.27 24.87
#